data_f5d54947287a7bc931da79479a60107c
#
_entry.id   f5d54947287a7bc931da79479a60107c
#
_cell.length_a   1.000
_cell.length_b   1.000
_cell.length_c   1.000
_cell.angle_alpha   90.00
_cell.angle_beta   90.00
_cell.angle_gamma   90.00
#
_symmetry.space_group_name_H-M   'P 1'
#
loop_
_entity.id
_entity.type
_entity.pdbx_description
1 polymer ?
#
loop_
_entity_poly.entity_id
_entity_poly.type
_entity_poly.pdbx_seq_one_letter_code
_entity_poly.pdbx_strand_id
1 'polypeptide(L)'
;YYWDGEDFASISRFSGSLIKLVPTEWGAPTFEIDGIKMLPSAKVSPYEDARRKVELVAPAGKQLLDTCGGLGYFAACSLDAGVAHLRSFEKNPDVLWLRTLNPWSPDPEAASAGGRLQLTQGDVSQEIEALAANSFDAILHDPPRFGIAGELYSQVFYDHLARVLRKGGRLFHYTGAPNRLTSGRDVPREVARR
;
A
#
# COMPACT_ATOMS: atom_id res chain seq x y z
N TYR A 1 19.11 11.58 -3.21
CA TYR A 1 20.42 11.03 -2.81
C TYR A 1 20.40 10.70 -1.34
N TYR A 2 21.15 9.70 -0.94
CA TYR A 2 21.41 9.37 0.45
C TYR A 2 22.92 9.14 0.64
N TRP A 3 23.38 9.30 1.86
CA TRP A 3 24.78 9.00 2.22
C TRP A 3 24.92 7.50 2.47
N ASP A 4 25.76 6.81 1.68
CA ASP A 4 25.94 5.35 1.78
C ASP A 4 27.06 4.92 2.75
N GLY A 5 27.74 5.90 3.32
CA GLY A 5 28.91 5.73 4.20
C GLY A 5 30.21 6.27 3.59
N GLU A 6 30.25 6.44 2.27
CA GLU A 6 31.43 6.91 1.52
C GLU A 6 31.11 8.11 0.62
N ASP A 7 29.92 8.11 -0.05
CA ASP A 7 29.53 9.18 -0.99
C ASP A 7 28.00 9.34 -1.03
N PHE A 8 27.51 10.33 -1.79
CA PHE A 8 26.10 10.54 -2.07
C PHE A 8 25.64 9.67 -3.24
N ALA A 9 24.89 8.61 -2.94
CA ALA A 9 24.31 7.71 -3.92
C ALA A 9 22.86 8.10 -4.27
N SER A 10 22.43 7.77 -5.48
CA SER A 10 21.02 7.86 -5.85
C SER A 10 20.19 6.82 -5.10
N ILE A 11 18.96 7.18 -4.68
CA ILE A 11 18.07 6.23 -4.00
C ILE A 11 17.46 5.31 -5.06
N SER A 12 18.26 4.39 -5.56
CA SER A 12 17.90 3.39 -6.57
C SER A 12 18.65 2.09 -6.35
N ARG A 13 18.00 0.97 -6.69
CA ARG A 13 18.56 -0.38 -6.60
C ARG A 13 18.07 -1.23 -7.76
N PHE A 14 18.90 -2.14 -8.22
CA PHE A 14 18.56 -3.15 -9.21
C PHE A 14 18.73 -4.55 -8.62
N SER A 15 17.64 -5.31 -8.57
CA SER A 15 17.61 -6.72 -8.12
C SER A 15 16.62 -7.52 -8.97
N GLY A 16 16.84 -7.51 -10.30
CA GLY A 16 15.90 -8.06 -11.27
C GLY A 16 14.97 -6.99 -11.89
N SER A 17 14.64 -5.95 -11.15
CA SER A 17 13.96 -4.72 -11.62
C SER A 17 14.67 -3.49 -11.07
N LEU A 18 14.64 -2.39 -11.83
CA LEU A 18 15.17 -1.11 -11.35
C LEU A 18 14.11 -0.42 -10.49
N ILE A 19 14.38 -0.32 -9.19
CA ILE A 19 13.53 0.38 -8.23
C ILE A 19 14.22 1.68 -7.80
N LYS A 20 13.48 2.79 -7.80
CA LYS A 20 14.01 4.08 -7.37
C LYS A 20 12.97 4.95 -6.70
N LEU A 21 13.42 5.74 -5.73
CA LEU A 21 12.64 6.82 -5.14
C LEU A 21 12.70 8.04 -6.05
N VAL A 22 11.55 8.64 -6.35
CA VAL A 22 11.45 9.77 -7.28
C VAL A 22 10.84 10.96 -6.57
N PRO A 23 11.55 12.10 -6.50
CA PRO A 23 11.02 13.31 -5.89
C PRO A 23 9.80 13.82 -6.67
N THR A 24 8.92 14.54 -5.98
CA THR A 24 7.76 15.23 -6.57
C THR A 24 7.77 16.69 -6.16
N GLU A 25 7.01 17.52 -6.88
CA GLU A 25 6.79 18.92 -6.51
C GLU A 25 6.03 19.08 -5.18
N TRP A 26 5.44 17.99 -4.67
CA TRP A 26 4.64 17.97 -3.46
C TRP A 26 5.44 17.68 -2.18
N GLY A 27 6.74 17.46 -2.29
CA GLY A 27 7.62 17.06 -1.19
C GLY A 27 7.64 15.53 -0.97
N ALA A 28 6.48 14.91 -0.70
CA ALA A 28 6.40 13.45 -0.56
C ALA A 28 6.75 12.75 -1.87
N PRO A 29 7.78 11.88 -1.91
CA PRO A 29 8.21 11.22 -3.15
C PRO A 29 7.21 10.15 -3.62
N THR A 30 7.30 9.82 -4.90
CA THR A 30 6.78 8.57 -5.46
C THR A 30 7.93 7.56 -5.63
N PHE A 31 7.62 6.36 -6.08
CA PHE A 31 8.65 5.41 -6.50
C PHE A 31 8.30 4.80 -7.86
N GLU A 32 9.31 4.33 -8.54
CA GLU A 32 9.19 3.68 -9.84
C GLU A 32 9.77 2.27 -9.77
N ILE A 33 9.12 1.36 -10.48
CA ILE A 33 9.62 0.03 -10.81
C ILE A 33 9.69 -0.06 -12.32
N ASP A 34 10.89 -0.24 -12.88
CA ASP A 34 11.16 -0.28 -14.33
C ASP A 34 10.53 0.90 -15.09
N GLY A 35 10.62 2.09 -14.52
CA GLY A 35 10.08 3.33 -15.10
C GLY A 35 8.57 3.54 -14.92
N ILE A 36 7.87 2.59 -14.30
CA ILE A 36 6.44 2.73 -14.01
C ILE A 36 6.26 3.36 -12.63
N LYS A 37 5.63 4.54 -12.57
CA LYS A 37 5.27 5.18 -11.31
C LYS A 37 4.20 4.40 -10.58
N MET A 38 4.44 4.12 -9.30
CA MET A 38 3.54 3.33 -8.47
C MET A 38 2.51 4.19 -7.73
N LEU A 39 2.81 5.47 -7.46
CA LEU A 39 1.90 6.39 -6.78
C LEU A 39 1.56 7.58 -7.69
N PRO A 40 0.35 8.15 -7.59
CA PRO A 40 -0.03 9.35 -8.34
C PRO A 40 0.83 10.54 -7.89
N SER A 41 1.31 11.33 -8.85
CA SER A 41 2.16 12.50 -8.56
C SER A 41 1.94 13.67 -9.51
N ALA A 42 1.10 13.50 -10.55
CA ALA A 42 0.91 14.54 -11.57
C ALA A 42 -0.07 15.65 -11.16
N LYS A 43 -1.10 15.32 -10.37
CA LYS A 43 -2.19 16.24 -10.01
C LYS A 43 -2.47 16.32 -8.51
N VAL A 44 -1.81 15.48 -7.74
CA VAL A 44 -2.01 15.35 -6.29
C VAL A 44 -0.74 14.81 -5.65
N SER A 45 -0.45 15.24 -4.43
CA SER A 45 0.59 14.64 -3.62
C SER A 45 0.32 13.14 -3.40
N PRO A 46 1.33 12.27 -3.54
CA PRO A 46 1.18 10.86 -3.16
C PRO A 46 0.67 10.68 -1.72
N TYR A 47 1.13 11.52 -0.80
CA TYR A 47 0.70 11.50 0.61
C TYR A 47 -0.74 11.95 0.77
N GLU A 48 -1.14 13.03 0.09
CA GLU A 48 -2.51 13.55 0.14
C GLU A 48 -3.52 12.58 -0.50
N ASP A 49 -3.14 11.91 -1.59
CA ASP A 49 -3.93 10.85 -2.20
C ASP A 49 -4.15 9.70 -1.21
N ALA A 50 -3.10 9.27 -0.53
CA ALA A 50 -3.19 8.25 0.51
C ALA A 50 -4.10 8.69 1.67
N ARG A 51 -3.97 9.92 2.14
CA ARG A 51 -4.80 10.48 3.21
C ARG A 51 -6.30 10.41 2.86
N ARG A 52 -6.68 10.85 1.66
CA ARG A 52 -8.08 10.80 1.17
C ARG A 52 -8.62 9.37 1.12
N LYS A 53 -7.82 8.41 0.67
CA LYS A 53 -8.20 7.00 0.62
C LYS A 53 -8.38 6.41 2.03
N VAL A 54 -7.49 6.73 2.95
CA VAL A 54 -7.56 6.30 4.36
C VAL A 54 -8.80 6.86 5.06
N GLU A 55 -9.16 8.11 4.82
CA GLU A 55 -10.36 8.74 5.37
C GLU A 55 -11.65 7.99 5.02
N LEU A 56 -11.73 7.36 3.84
CA LEU A 56 -12.90 6.59 3.40
C LEU A 56 -13.23 5.41 4.30
N VAL A 57 -12.23 4.85 4.95
CA VAL A 57 -12.43 3.72 5.88
C VAL A 57 -12.59 4.16 7.34
N ALA A 58 -12.41 5.46 7.65
CA ALA A 58 -12.54 6.03 8.99
C ALA A 58 -11.72 5.24 10.03
N PRO A 59 -10.36 5.35 10.01
CA PRO A 59 -9.45 4.44 10.69
C PRO A 59 -9.39 4.59 12.22
N ALA A 60 -9.84 5.71 12.79
CA ALA A 60 -9.72 5.99 14.21
C ALA A 60 -10.26 4.86 15.09
N GLY A 61 -9.43 4.37 16.02
CA GLY A 61 -9.77 3.31 16.97
C GLY A 61 -9.97 1.92 16.36
N LYS A 62 -9.64 1.70 15.08
CA LYS A 62 -9.92 0.46 14.35
C LYS A 62 -8.70 -0.44 14.21
N GLN A 63 -8.99 -1.74 13.95
CA GLN A 63 -8.02 -2.74 13.46
C GLN A 63 -8.03 -2.68 11.93
N LEU A 64 -6.92 -2.28 11.32
CA LEU A 64 -6.77 -2.14 9.88
C LEU A 64 -5.85 -3.18 9.28
N LEU A 65 -6.18 -3.62 8.06
CA LEU A 65 -5.31 -4.36 7.18
C LEU A 65 -4.95 -3.48 5.97
N ASP A 66 -3.67 -3.32 5.69
CA ASP A 66 -3.13 -2.73 4.48
C ASP A 66 -2.42 -3.82 3.68
N THR A 67 -2.95 -4.16 2.52
CA THR A 67 -2.52 -5.32 1.74
C THR A 67 -1.32 -5.05 0.84
N CYS A 68 -1.02 -3.79 0.53
CA CYS A 68 0.04 -3.40 -0.38
C CYS A 68 0.70 -2.11 0.13
N GLY A 69 1.57 -2.25 1.13
CA GLY A 69 2.09 -1.15 1.93
C GLY A 69 2.90 -0.10 1.17
N GLY A 70 3.59 -0.49 0.12
CA GLY A 70 4.39 0.42 -0.68
C GLY A 70 5.33 1.28 0.17
N LEU A 71 5.39 2.59 -0.09
CA LEU A 71 6.15 3.53 0.75
C LEU A 71 5.54 3.78 2.14
N GLY A 72 4.39 3.19 2.46
CA GLY A 72 3.80 3.29 3.79
C GLY A 72 2.97 4.55 4.04
N TYR A 73 2.51 5.25 3.01
CA TYR A 73 1.69 6.44 3.20
C TYR A 73 0.32 6.12 3.79
N PHE A 74 -0.27 4.96 3.48
CA PHE A 74 -1.46 4.49 4.17
C PHE A 74 -1.20 4.28 5.67
N ALA A 75 -0.03 3.71 5.99
CA ALA A 75 0.33 3.52 7.38
C ALA A 75 0.52 4.85 8.13
N ALA A 76 1.25 5.81 7.55
CA ALA A 76 1.44 7.13 8.13
C ALA A 76 0.10 7.83 8.39
N CYS A 77 -0.76 7.94 7.36
CA CYS A 77 -2.07 8.57 7.48
C CYS A 77 -3.00 7.85 8.47
N SER A 78 -2.91 6.52 8.58
CA SER A 78 -3.70 5.76 9.54
C SER A 78 -3.24 5.99 10.98
N LEU A 79 -1.92 6.07 11.21
CA LEU A 79 -1.35 6.40 12.51
C LEU A 79 -1.75 7.80 12.97
N ASP A 80 -1.65 8.79 12.07
CA ASP A 80 -2.07 10.17 12.32
C ASP A 80 -3.57 10.27 12.65
N ALA A 81 -4.38 9.47 11.98
CA ALA A 81 -5.82 9.40 12.22
C ALA A 81 -6.21 8.58 13.47
N GLY A 82 -5.24 8.08 14.24
CA GLY A 82 -5.51 7.38 15.50
C GLY A 82 -6.00 5.94 15.34
N VAL A 83 -5.49 5.20 14.35
CA VAL A 83 -5.74 3.76 14.22
C VAL A 83 -5.36 3.02 15.50
N ALA A 84 -6.15 2.03 15.92
CA ALA A 84 -5.81 1.21 17.09
C ALA A 84 -4.66 0.25 16.78
N HIS A 85 -4.73 -0.41 15.62
CA HIS A 85 -3.66 -1.27 15.12
C HIS A 85 -3.75 -1.39 13.60
N LEU A 86 -2.60 -1.35 12.94
CA LEU A 86 -2.47 -1.53 11.49
C LEU A 86 -1.49 -2.66 11.21
N ARG A 87 -1.95 -3.66 10.48
CA ARG A 87 -1.10 -4.67 9.86
C ARG A 87 -0.91 -4.35 8.39
N SER A 88 0.32 -4.10 7.96
CA SER A 88 0.68 -3.73 6.60
C SER A 88 1.60 -4.78 5.99
N PHE A 89 1.32 -5.20 4.76
CA PHE A 89 2.14 -6.15 4.02
C PHE A 89 2.81 -5.44 2.84
N GLU A 90 4.10 -5.71 2.65
CA GLU A 90 4.83 -5.34 1.44
C GLU A 90 5.66 -6.54 0.99
N LYS A 91 5.45 -6.94 -0.28
CA LYS A 91 6.10 -8.11 -0.85
C LYS A 91 7.55 -7.84 -1.24
N ASN A 92 7.81 -6.63 -1.74
CA ASN A 92 9.09 -6.31 -2.37
C ASN A 92 10.10 -5.76 -1.34
N PRO A 93 11.21 -6.48 -1.07
CA PRO A 93 12.24 -6.03 -0.12
C PRO A 93 12.91 -4.71 -0.52
N ASP A 94 13.00 -4.42 -1.82
CA ASP A 94 13.60 -3.16 -2.26
C ASP A 94 12.67 -1.97 -2.04
N VAL A 95 11.35 -2.18 -2.08
CA VAL A 95 10.38 -1.16 -1.67
C VAL A 95 10.47 -0.92 -0.16
N LEU A 96 10.64 -1.96 0.64
CA LEU A 96 10.91 -1.81 2.07
C LEU A 96 12.20 -1.04 2.35
N TRP A 97 13.26 -1.30 1.57
CA TRP A 97 14.48 -0.50 1.65
C TRP A 97 14.23 0.97 1.28
N LEU A 98 13.45 1.28 0.23
CA LEU A 98 13.07 2.66 -0.07
C LEU A 98 12.35 3.35 1.10
N ARG A 99 11.51 2.61 1.83
CA ARG A 99 10.82 3.14 3.03
C ARG A 99 11.80 3.61 4.09
N THR A 100 12.90 2.91 4.31
CA THR A 100 13.90 3.32 5.32
C THR A 100 14.61 4.62 4.96
N LEU A 101 14.63 4.97 3.69
CA LEU A 101 15.26 6.19 3.17
C LEU A 101 14.26 7.33 2.91
N ASN A 102 12.97 7.07 3.05
CA ASN A 102 11.91 8.04 2.83
C ASN A 102 11.44 8.64 4.15
N PRO A 103 11.68 9.94 4.41
CA PRO A 103 11.30 10.57 5.68
C PRO A 103 9.79 10.66 5.91
N TRP A 104 8.96 10.40 4.87
CA TRP A 104 7.51 10.35 4.97
C TRP A 104 6.98 8.96 5.33
N SER A 105 7.83 7.95 5.34
CA SER A 105 7.47 6.59 5.72
C SER A 105 7.53 6.43 7.23
N PRO A 106 6.52 5.84 7.88
CA PRO A 106 6.59 5.57 9.31
C PRO A 106 7.55 4.42 9.59
N ASP A 107 8.38 4.60 10.61
CA ASP A 107 9.19 3.52 11.18
C ASP A 107 8.31 2.73 12.17
N PRO A 108 8.11 1.42 11.98
CA PRO A 108 7.32 0.58 12.89
C PRO A 108 7.87 0.55 14.32
N GLU A 109 9.19 0.67 14.47
CA GLU A 109 9.89 0.63 15.77
C GLU A 109 9.92 1.99 16.48
N ALA A 110 9.56 3.06 15.77
CA ALA A 110 9.55 4.39 16.38
C ALA A 110 8.49 4.52 17.47
N ALA A 111 8.80 5.29 18.50
CA ALA A 111 7.86 5.60 19.57
C ALA A 111 6.55 6.24 19.07
N SER A 112 6.61 6.98 17.96
CA SER A 112 5.45 7.59 17.30
C SER A 112 4.45 6.55 16.75
N ALA A 113 4.94 5.38 16.34
CA ALA A 113 4.07 4.26 15.95
C ALA A 113 3.39 3.62 17.16
N GLY A 114 4.01 3.69 18.36
CA GLY A 114 3.45 3.24 19.64
C GLY A 114 3.06 1.75 19.63
N GLY A 115 3.76 0.92 18.87
CA GLY A 115 3.41 -0.49 18.67
C GLY A 115 2.15 -0.73 17.84
N ARG A 116 1.56 0.31 17.26
CA ARG A 116 0.33 0.22 16.47
C ARG A 116 0.54 -0.24 15.03
N LEU A 117 1.76 -0.15 14.52
CA LEU A 117 2.12 -0.58 13.16
C LEU A 117 2.88 -1.88 13.19
N GLN A 118 2.30 -2.92 12.60
CA GLN A 118 2.98 -4.17 12.29
C GLN A 118 3.24 -4.23 10.78
N LEU A 119 4.49 -4.03 10.38
CA LEU A 119 4.92 -4.16 8.99
C LEU A 119 5.48 -5.57 8.77
N THR A 120 4.96 -6.26 7.76
CA THR A 120 5.39 -7.62 7.39
C THR A 120 5.91 -7.60 5.95
N GLN A 121 7.14 -8.06 5.77
CA GLN A 121 7.61 -8.42 4.43
C GLN A 121 6.99 -9.76 4.05
N GLY A 122 6.11 -9.77 3.06
CA GLY A 122 5.44 -10.99 2.63
C GLY A 122 4.43 -10.77 1.51
N ASP A 123 4.13 -11.85 0.83
CA ASP A 123 3.09 -11.86 -0.20
C ASP A 123 1.72 -12.02 0.45
N VAL A 124 0.94 -10.95 0.48
CA VAL A 124 -0.38 -10.96 1.10
C VAL A 124 -1.33 -11.98 0.49
N SER A 125 -1.14 -12.37 -0.77
CA SER A 125 -1.96 -13.41 -1.41
C SER A 125 -1.82 -14.78 -0.73
N GLN A 126 -0.70 -15.02 -0.05
CA GLN A 126 -0.41 -16.22 0.74
C GLN A 126 -0.64 -15.98 2.22
N GLU A 127 -0.12 -14.87 2.74
CA GLU A 127 -0.17 -14.54 4.17
C GLU A 127 -1.60 -14.35 4.70
N ILE A 128 -2.54 -13.92 3.85
CA ILE A 128 -3.93 -13.67 4.25
C ILE A 128 -4.62 -14.94 4.75
N GLU A 129 -4.21 -16.12 4.29
CA GLU A 129 -4.80 -17.39 4.73
C GLU A 129 -4.63 -17.63 6.24
N ALA A 130 -3.48 -17.23 6.78
CA ALA A 130 -3.15 -17.37 8.20
C ALA A 130 -3.82 -16.30 9.10
N LEU A 131 -4.43 -15.27 8.53
CA LEU A 131 -5.12 -14.24 9.30
C LEU A 131 -6.46 -14.76 9.84
N ALA A 132 -6.77 -14.42 11.08
CA ALA A 132 -8.01 -14.84 11.72
C ALA A 132 -9.24 -14.21 11.01
N ALA A 133 -10.33 -14.96 10.92
CA ALA A 133 -11.59 -14.47 10.42
C ALA A 133 -12.13 -13.32 11.30
N ASN A 134 -12.81 -12.34 10.69
CA ASN A 134 -13.42 -11.21 11.39
C ASN A 134 -12.44 -10.45 12.32
N SER A 135 -11.19 -10.28 11.90
CA SER A 135 -10.13 -9.66 12.71
C SER A 135 -9.94 -8.16 12.41
N PHE A 136 -10.38 -7.68 11.24
CA PHE A 136 -10.19 -6.29 10.83
C PHE A 136 -11.52 -5.55 10.69
N ASP A 137 -11.53 -4.29 11.16
CA ASP A 137 -12.66 -3.38 11.01
C ASP A 137 -12.67 -2.69 9.65
N ALA A 138 -11.49 -2.56 9.03
CA ALA A 138 -11.35 -2.02 7.69
C ALA A 138 -10.12 -2.58 6.97
N ILE A 139 -10.19 -2.56 5.63
CA ILE A 139 -9.12 -3.00 4.74
C ILE A 139 -8.82 -1.90 3.73
N LEU A 140 -7.54 -1.61 3.55
CA LEU A 140 -7.00 -0.78 2.48
C LEU A 140 -6.35 -1.71 1.46
N HIS A 141 -6.93 -1.79 0.27
CA HIS A 141 -6.46 -2.63 -0.82
C HIS A 141 -6.15 -1.77 -2.05
N ASP A 142 -4.86 -1.45 -2.22
CA ASP A 142 -4.32 -0.68 -3.35
C ASP A 142 -3.27 -1.49 -4.09
N PRO A 143 -3.69 -2.57 -4.76
CA PRO A 143 -2.77 -3.49 -5.42
C PRO A 143 -2.14 -2.86 -6.66
N PRO A 144 -0.98 -3.35 -7.10
CA PRO A 144 -0.48 -3.07 -8.44
C PRO A 144 -1.54 -3.38 -9.50
N ARG A 145 -1.37 -2.82 -10.71
CA ARG A 145 -2.34 -3.02 -11.80
C ARG A 145 -2.61 -4.51 -12.05
N PHE A 146 -3.82 -4.84 -12.44
CA PHE A 146 -4.26 -6.21 -12.75
C PHE A 146 -3.27 -7.03 -13.58
N GLY A 147 -2.62 -6.42 -14.57
CA GLY A 147 -1.62 -7.10 -15.41
C GLY A 147 -0.30 -7.44 -14.69
N ILE A 148 -0.08 -6.94 -13.46
CA ILE A 148 1.13 -7.17 -12.65
C ILE A 148 0.83 -8.12 -11.50
N ALA A 149 -0.32 -7.99 -10.87
CA ALA A 149 -0.72 -8.70 -9.65
C ALA A 149 -2.17 -9.23 -9.79
N GLY A 150 -2.42 -10.00 -10.83
CA GLY A 150 -3.75 -10.52 -11.15
C GLY A 150 -4.35 -11.39 -10.04
N GLU A 151 -3.52 -12.06 -9.25
CA GLU A 151 -3.92 -12.87 -8.09
C GLU A 151 -4.67 -12.05 -7.04
N LEU A 152 -4.29 -10.77 -6.84
CA LEU A 152 -4.93 -9.85 -5.90
C LEU A 152 -6.33 -9.36 -6.36
N TYR A 153 -6.71 -9.71 -7.59
CA TYR A 153 -8.03 -9.45 -8.17
C TYR A 153 -8.83 -10.74 -8.37
N SER A 154 -8.34 -11.86 -7.87
CA SER A 154 -9.02 -13.15 -7.99
C SER A 154 -10.21 -13.26 -7.03
N GLN A 155 -11.19 -14.11 -7.37
CA GLN A 155 -12.32 -14.39 -6.47
C GLN A 155 -11.82 -14.98 -5.15
N VAL A 156 -10.84 -15.89 -5.21
CA VAL A 156 -10.25 -16.51 -4.02
C VAL A 156 -9.69 -15.45 -3.07
N PHE A 157 -8.97 -14.46 -3.59
CA PHE A 157 -8.44 -13.39 -2.75
C PHE A 157 -9.54 -12.52 -2.16
N TYR A 158 -10.60 -12.22 -2.91
CA TYR A 158 -11.75 -11.49 -2.37
C TYR A 158 -12.51 -12.27 -1.30
N ASP A 159 -12.60 -13.59 -1.42
CA ASP A 159 -13.20 -14.45 -0.40
C ASP A 159 -12.36 -14.38 0.91
N HIS A 160 -11.02 -14.32 0.79
CA HIS A 160 -10.15 -14.08 1.94
C HIS A 160 -10.34 -12.68 2.54
N LEU A 161 -10.42 -11.62 1.73
CA LEU A 161 -10.72 -10.28 2.22
C LEU A 161 -12.05 -10.24 2.97
N ALA A 162 -13.09 -10.85 2.41
CA ALA A 162 -14.40 -10.95 3.06
C ALA A 162 -14.34 -11.75 4.37
N ARG A 163 -13.57 -12.83 4.43
CA ARG A 163 -13.39 -13.67 5.62
C ARG A 163 -12.72 -12.91 6.76
N VAL A 164 -11.67 -12.14 6.48
CA VAL A 164 -10.91 -11.43 7.52
C VAL A 164 -11.58 -10.13 7.95
N LEU A 165 -12.44 -9.54 7.10
CA LEU A 165 -13.20 -8.33 7.40
C LEU A 165 -14.36 -8.64 8.33
N ARG A 166 -14.57 -7.83 9.36
CA ARG A 166 -15.72 -7.92 10.26
C ARG A 166 -17.01 -7.56 9.55
N LYS A 167 -18.12 -8.13 10.00
CA LYS A 167 -19.46 -7.74 9.52
C LYS A 167 -19.66 -6.22 9.73
N GLY A 168 -20.03 -5.53 8.66
CA GLY A 168 -20.18 -4.08 8.65
C GLY A 168 -18.83 -3.31 8.53
N GLY A 169 -17.71 -4.02 8.37
CA GLY A 169 -16.41 -3.43 8.08
C GLY A 169 -16.37 -2.76 6.70
N ARG A 170 -15.34 -1.97 6.46
CA ARG A 170 -15.16 -1.21 5.21
C ARG A 170 -13.97 -1.72 4.43
N LEU A 171 -14.16 -1.92 3.14
CA LEU A 171 -13.07 -2.21 2.19
C LEU A 171 -12.91 -1.00 1.26
N PHE A 172 -11.74 -0.38 1.25
CA PHE A 172 -11.29 0.46 0.16
C PHE A 172 -10.55 -0.40 -0.85
N HIS A 173 -10.91 -0.33 -2.11
CA HIS A 173 -10.20 -1.01 -3.20
C HIS A 173 -9.93 -0.05 -4.35
N TYR A 174 -8.65 0.15 -4.66
CA TYR A 174 -8.23 0.90 -5.83
C TYR A 174 -8.15 -0.03 -7.04
N THR A 175 -8.99 0.18 -8.01
CA THR A 175 -9.06 -0.66 -9.23
C THR A 175 -8.29 -0.07 -10.41
N GLY A 176 -7.69 1.11 -10.21
CA GLY A 176 -7.12 1.90 -11.29
C GLY A 176 -8.21 2.54 -12.17
N ALA A 177 -7.75 3.29 -13.17
CA ALA A 177 -8.60 3.76 -14.27
C ALA A 177 -8.14 3.06 -15.56
N PRO A 178 -8.42 1.75 -15.74
CA PRO A 178 -8.03 1.07 -16.95
C PRO A 178 -8.75 1.73 -18.11
N ASN A 179 -7.98 2.15 -19.11
CA ASN A 179 -8.57 2.65 -20.32
C ASN A 179 -9.36 1.51 -20.98
N ARG A 180 -10.69 1.59 -20.97
CA ARG A 180 -11.59 0.59 -21.57
C ARG A 180 -11.24 0.28 -23.02
N LEU A 181 -10.68 1.26 -23.72
CA LEU A 181 -10.26 1.13 -25.12
C LEU A 181 -9.02 0.23 -25.28
N THR A 182 -8.15 0.13 -24.27
CA THR A 182 -6.93 -0.66 -24.35
C THR A 182 -7.02 -2.01 -23.68
N SER A 183 -7.87 -2.19 -22.65
CA SER A 183 -8.00 -3.45 -21.91
C SER A 183 -9.21 -4.29 -22.31
N GLY A 184 -10.21 -3.69 -22.96
CA GLY A 184 -11.50 -4.35 -23.25
C GLY A 184 -12.32 -4.72 -22.00
N ARG A 185 -11.83 -4.41 -20.79
CA ARG A 185 -12.42 -4.78 -19.49
C ARG A 185 -12.80 -3.56 -18.69
N ASP A 186 -13.93 -3.65 -17.99
CA ASP A 186 -14.36 -2.69 -16.99
C ASP A 186 -14.03 -3.24 -15.60
N VAL A 187 -12.74 -3.17 -15.22
CA VAL A 187 -12.23 -3.74 -13.97
C VAL A 187 -13.02 -3.22 -12.74
N PRO A 188 -13.30 -1.90 -12.59
CA PRO A 188 -14.12 -1.43 -11.48
C PRO A 188 -15.49 -2.09 -11.38
N ARG A 189 -16.17 -2.27 -12.51
CA ARG A 189 -17.48 -2.90 -12.56
C ARG A 189 -17.41 -4.40 -12.29
N GLU A 190 -16.39 -5.07 -12.76
CA GLU A 190 -16.17 -6.49 -12.47
C GLU A 190 -15.86 -6.72 -10.99
N VAL A 191 -15.03 -5.87 -10.39
CA VAL A 191 -14.72 -5.91 -8.95
C VAL A 191 -15.96 -5.66 -8.10
N ALA A 192 -16.77 -4.64 -8.44
CA ALA A 192 -17.98 -4.31 -7.68
C ALA A 192 -19.08 -5.40 -7.71
N ARG A 193 -18.94 -6.41 -8.58
CA ARG A 193 -19.88 -7.54 -8.68
C ARG A 193 -19.42 -8.79 -7.91
N ARG A 194 -18.20 -8.80 -7.45
CA ARG A 194 -17.59 -9.90 -6.69
C ARG A 194 -17.71 -9.68 -5.19
#